data_340b0d9386d519e4fd87e00a509cf079
#
_entry.id   340b0d9386d519e4fd87e00a509cf079
#
_cell.length_a   1.000
_cell.length_b   1.000
_cell.length_c   1.000
_cell.angle_alpha   90.00
_cell.angle_beta   90.00
_cell.angle_gamma   90.00
#
_symmetry.space_group_name_H-M   'P 1'
#
loop_
_entity.id
_entity.type
_entity.pdbx_description
1 polymer ?
#
loop_
_entity_poly.entity_id
_entity_poly.type
_entity_poly.pdbx_seq_one_letter_code
_entity_poly.pdbx_strand_id
1 'polypeptide(L)'
;MEVTGEAAGRKARLVLRMATSTPRLYIIDEHGPVRRALAERLSRVGSVTVVGDAAEPAQAIEAIHTDAIDIVLIEIKRSDGLGLELVRQITAPPDAPKVIVLTTYPTDWEEAAAKRAGAAAYVLKDLDAKELLRHILAAPG
;
A
#
# COMPACT_ATOMS: atom_id res chain seq x y z
N MET A 1 -21.45 -2.51 18.60
CA MET A 1 -21.18 -1.12 18.93
C MET A 1 -21.08 -0.29 17.65
N GLU A 2 -21.75 0.81 17.60
CA GLU A 2 -21.74 1.66 16.43
C GLU A 2 -20.55 2.58 16.42
N VAL A 3 -19.89 2.69 15.27
CA VAL A 3 -18.73 3.54 15.10
C VAL A 3 -19.16 4.75 14.27
N THR A 4 -18.90 5.95 14.75
CA THR A 4 -19.25 7.17 14.06
C THR A 4 -18.07 7.69 13.25
N GLY A 5 -18.33 8.14 12.00
CA GLY A 5 -17.32 8.68 11.12
C GLY A 5 -16.59 7.62 10.28
N GLU A 6 -16.22 7.99 9.07
CA GLU A 6 -15.56 7.07 8.12
C GLU A 6 -14.20 6.60 8.61
N ALA A 7 -13.38 7.48 9.19
CA ALA A 7 -12.06 7.13 9.71
C ALA A 7 -12.14 6.07 10.79
N ALA A 8 -13.06 6.26 11.75
CA ALA A 8 -13.28 5.30 12.83
C ALA A 8 -13.85 4.00 12.27
N GLY A 9 -14.77 4.07 11.30
CA GLY A 9 -15.35 2.89 10.67
C GLY A 9 -14.32 2.05 9.95
N ARG A 10 -13.43 2.68 9.19
CA ARG A 10 -12.36 1.96 8.48
C ARG A 10 -11.39 1.30 9.45
N LYS A 11 -10.96 2.02 10.49
CA LYS A 11 -10.04 1.47 11.50
C LYS A 11 -10.65 0.27 12.21
N ALA A 12 -11.91 0.35 12.57
CA ALA A 12 -12.61 -0.77 13.21
C ALA A 12 -12.69 -1.98 12.27
N ARG A 13 -13.00 -1.76 10.99
CA ARG A 13 -13.06 -2.83 9.99
C ARG A 13 -11.68 -3.46 9.76
N LEU A 14 -10.63 -2.64 9.72
CA LEU A 14 -9.26 -3.14 9.53
C LEU A 14 -8.85 -4.03 10.70
N VAL A 15 -9.08 -3.60 11.93
CA VAL A 15 -8.74 -4.39 13.12
C VAL A 15 -9.48 -5.72 13.10
N LEU A 16 -10.77 -5.71 12.79
CA LEU A 16 -11.56 -6.93 12.71
C LEU A 16 -11.06 -7.88 11.63
N ARG A 17 -10.75 -7.37 10.44
CA ARG A 17 -10.24 -8.21 9.35
C ARG A 17 -8.88 -8.81 9.67
N MET A 18 -7.98 -8.04 10.28
CA MET A 18 -6.66 -8.54 10.65
C MET A 18 -6.74 -9.62 11.73
N ALA A 19 -7.80 -9.61 12.53
CA ALA A 19 -8.04 -10.63 13.54
C ALA A 19 -8.69 -11.90 12.98
N THR A 20 -9.49 -11.78 11.88
CA THR A 20 -10.30 -12.88 11.35
C THR A 20 -9.90 -13.29 9.92
N SER A 21 -9.17 -12.47 9.19
CA SER A 21 -8.74 -12.73 7.82
C SER A 21 -7.48 -11.93 7.50
N THR A 22 -6.90 -12.22 6.34
CA THR A 22 -5.69 -11.54 5.91
C THR A 22 -5.99 -10.11 5.44
N PRO A 23 -5.05 -9.16 5.62
CA PRO A 23 -5.20 -7.82 5.07
C PRO A 23 -5.31 -7.84 3.55
N ARG A 24 -6.09 -6.94 3.01
CA ARG A 24 -6.31 -6.80 1.56
C ARG A 24 -5.34 -5.77 1.03
N LEU A 25 -4.54 -6.19 0.06
CA LEU A 25 -3.38 -5.44 -0.43
C LEU A 25 -3.53 -5.12 -1.91
N TYR A 26 -3.22 -3.89 -2.29
CA TYR A 26 -3.24 -3.41 -3.67
C TYR A 26 -1.86 -2.90 -4.07
N ILE A 27 -1.43 -3.17 -5.31
CA ILE A 27 -0.08 -2.82 -5.78
C ILE A 27 -0.18 -1.77 -6.90
N ILE A 28 0.59 -0.69 -6.78
CA ILE A 28 0.68 0.36 -7.80
C ILE A 28 2.11 0.44 -8.30
N ASP A 29 2.33 0.13 -9.57
CA ASP A 29 3.64 0.20 -10.22
C ASP A 29 3.41 0.26 -11.72
N GLU A 30 4.02 1.21 -12.40
CA GLU A 30 3.87 1.34 -13.85
C GLU A 30 4.54 0.23 -14.64
N HIS A 31 5.48 -0.50 -14.04
CA HIS A 31 6.22 -1.57 -14.71
C HIS A 31 5.45 -2.89 -14.60
N GLY A 32 4.67 -3.21 -15.64
CA GLY A 32 3.77 -4.36 -15.64
C GLY A 32 4.40 -5.69 -15.23
N PRO A 33 5.49 -6.14 -15.85
CA PRO A 33 6.12 -7.41 -15.47
C PRO A 33 6.58 -7.47 -14.01
N VAL A 34 7.17 -6.37 -13.53
CA VAL A 34 7.62 -6.26 -12.13
C VAL A 34 6.42 -6.30 -11.18
N ARG A 35 5.37 -5.57 -11.50
CA ARG A 35 4.14 -5.52 -10.71
C ARG A 35 3.50 -6.90 -10.59
N ARG A 36 3.36 -7.62 -11.70
CA ARG A 36 2.76 -8.95 -11.71
C ARG A 36 3.60 -9.96 -10.94
N ALA A 37 4.92 -9.91 -11.10
CA ALA A 37 5.83 -10.79 -10.36
C ALA A 37 5.74 -10.57 -8.86
N LEU A 38 5.66 -9.32 -8.43
CA LEU A 38 5.50 -8.97 -7.02
C LEU A 38 4.17 -9.50 -6.48
N ALA A 39 3.08 -9.30 -7.22
CA ALA A 39 1.77 -9.80 -6.84
C ALA A 39 1.77 -11.31 -6.61
N GLU A 40 2.37 -12.07 -7.53
CA GLU A 40 2.49 -13.52 -7.40
C GLU A 40 3.31 -13.92 -6.17
N ARG A 41 4.46 -13.30 -5.98
CA ARG A 41 5.34 -13.61 -4.86
C ARG A 41 4.64 -13.39 -3.52
N LEU A 42 3.95 -12.26 -3.36
CA LEU A 42 3.25 -11.95 -2.12
C LEU A 42 2.05 -12.86 -1.88
N SER A 43 1.33 -13.19 -2.95
CA SER A 43 0.17 -14.09 -2.85
C SER A 43 0.55 -15.48 -2.34
N ARG A 44 1.74 -15.96 -2.68
CA ARG A 44 2.19 -17.30 -2.28
C ARG A 44 2.46 -17.43 -0.78
N VAL A 45 2.78 -16.34 -0.11
CA VAL A 45 3.08 -16.39 1.33
C VAL A 45 1.83 -16.63 2.17
N GLY A 46 0.70 -16.08 1.75
CA GLY A 46 -0.59 -16.30 2.42
C GLY A 46 -0.88 -15.40 3.60
N SER A 47 0.02 -14.50 3.97
CA SER A 47 -0.23 -13.55 5.08
C SER A 47 -0.96 -12.28 4.64
N VAL A 48 -1.15 -12.08 3.35
CA VAL A 48 -1.97 -11.01 2.79
C VAL A 48 -2.80 -11.56 1.63
N THR A 49 -3.86 -10.84 1.26
CA THR A 49 -4.64 -11.14 0.07
C THR A 49 -4.40 -10.03 -0.94
N VAL A 50 -3.72 -10.33 -2.05
CA VAL A 50 -3.53 -9.34 -3.12
C VAL A 50 -4.83 -9.25 -3.91
N VAL A 51 -5.52 -8.13 -3.81
CA VAL A 51 -6.85 -7.95 -4.41
C VAL A 51 -6.80 -7.28 -5.77
N GLY A 52 -5.67 -6.70 -6.14
CA GLY A 52 -5.51 -6.08 -7.45
C GLY A 52 -4.20 -5.34 -7.59
N ASP A 53 -3.97 -4.84 -8.79
CA ASP A 53 -2.80 -4.03 -9.10
C ASP A 53 -3.12 -3.10 -10.26
N ALA A 54 -2.37 -1.99 -10.39
CA ALA A 54 -2.56 -1.02 -11.44
C ALA A 54 -1.27 -0.30 -11.79
N ALA A 55 -1.15 0.07 -13.05
CA ALA A 55 -0.10 0.96 -13.53
C ALA A 55 -0.52 2.42 -13.42
N GLU A 56 -1.80 2.71 -13.63
CA GLU A 56 -2.31 4.06 -13.76
C GLU A 56 -2.94 4.58 -12.47
N PRO A 57 -2.65 5.85 -12.09
CA PRO A 57 -3.20 6.42 -10.86
C PRO A 57 -4.73 6.41 -10.78
N ALA A 58 -5.41 6.72 -11.88
CA ALA A 58 -6.87 6.78 -11.89
C ALA A 58 -7.50 5.44 -11.54
N GLN A 59 -6.96 4.35 -12.10
CA GLN A 59 -7.42 2.99 -11.82
C GLN A 59 -7.20 2.63 -10.36
N ALA A 60 -6.04 3.00 -9.81
CA ALA A 60 -5.73 2.75 -8.40
C ALA A 60 -6.66 3.50 -7.46
N ILE A 61 -6.90 4.78 -7.73
CA ILE A 61 -7.79 5.60 -6.90
C ILE A 61 -9.21 5.04 -6.92
N GLU A 62 -9.69 4.63 -8.08
CA GLU A 62 -11.02 4.02 -8.18
C GLU A 62 -11.12 2.75 -7.35
N ALA A 63 -10.13 1.86 -7.46
CA ALA A 63 -10.11 0.62 -6.69
C ALA A 63 -10.09 0.88 -5.19
N ILE A 64 -9.34 1.89 -4.73
CA ILE A 64 -9.29 2.25 -3.33
C ILE A 64 -10.63 2.76 -2.82
N HIS A 65 -11.37 3.47 -3.66
CA HIS A 65 -12.70 3.99 -3.28
C HIS A 65 -13.78 2.90 -3.27
N THR A 66 -13.69 1.93 -4.18
CA THR A 66 -14.76 0.93 -4.37
C THR A 66 -14.50 -0.38 -3.65
N ASP A 67 -13.24 -0.74 -3.45
CA ASP A 67 -12.85 -2.00 -2.83
C ASP A 67 -12.38 -1.75 -1.40
N ALA A 68 -12.51 -2.77 -0.57
CA ALA A 68 -12.01 -2.70 0.81
C ALA A 68 -10.52 -3.01 0.79
N ILE A 69 -9.69 -1.98 0.65
CA ILE A 69 -8.23 -2.11 0.60
C ILE A 69 -7.64 -1.62 1.92
N ASP A 70 -6.81 -2.45 2.53
CA ASP A 70 -6.19 -2.16 3.82
C ASP A 70 -4.77 -1.61 3.67
N ILE A 71 -4.05 -2.09 2.65
CA ILE A 71 -2.65 -1.76 2.43
C ILE A 71 -2.44 -1.47 0.94
N VAL A 72 -1.73 -0.40 0.64
CA VAL A 72 -1.30 -0.06 -0.71
C VAL A 72 0.22 -0.11 -0.76
N LEU A 73 0.77 -0.90 -1.67
CA LEU A 73 2.20 -0.87 -2.00
C LEU A 73 2.38 -0.02 -3.25
N ILE A 74 3.29 0.94 -3.21
CA ILE A 74 3.50 1.82 -4.35
C ILE A 74 4.98 2.03 -4.64
N GLU A 75 5.36 1.87 -5.92
CA GLU A 75 6.63 2.33 -6.43
C GLU A 75 6.48 3.79 -6.86
N ILE A 76 7.17 4.71 -6.18
CA ILE A 76 7.01 6.14 -6.45
C ILE A 76 7.88 6.67 -7.59
N LYS A 77 8.84 5.89 -8.09
CA LYS A 77 9.64 6.28 -9.24
C LYS A 77 8.87 6.02 -10.52
N ARG A 78 8.06 6.98 -10.88
CA ARG A 78 7.18 6.92 -12.05
C ARG A 78 7.69 7.84 -13.15
N SER A 79 7.45 7.46 -14.39
CA SER A 79 7.85 8.26 -15.55
C SER A 79 7.13 9.62 -15.60
N ASP A 80 5.95 9.72 -14.98
CA ASP A 80 5.21 10.97 -14.90
C ASP A 80 5.68 11.91 -13.77
N GLY A 81 6.56 11.43 -12.90
CA GLY A 81 7.09 12.22 -11.78
C GLY A 81 6.09 12.47 -10.65
N LEU A 82 4.94 11.81 -10.67
CA LEU A 82 3.83 12.08 -9.74
C LEU A 82 3.70 11.07 -8.59
N GLY A 83 4.73 10.25 -8.34
CA GLY A 83 4.64 9.20 -7.33
C GLY A 83 4.35 9.72 -5.93
N LEU A 84 5.07 10.76 -5.47
CA LEU A 84 4.84 11.35 -4.15
C LEU A 84 3.48 12.02 -4.06
N GLU A 85 3.04 12.67 -5.12
CA GLU A 85 1.72 13.29 -5.17
C GLU A 85 0.62 12.24 -5.05
N LEU A 86 0.81 11.10 -5.69
CA LEU A 86 -0.14 9.99 -5.57
C LEU A 86 -0.21 9.46 -4.14
N VAL A 87 0.93 9.37 -3.45
CA VAL A 87 0.95 9.00 -2.03
C VAL A 87 0.11 10.00 -1.21
N ARG A 88 0.31 11.30 -1.43
CA ARG A 88 -0.47 12.34 -0.73
C ARG A 88 -1.95 12.18 -0.99
N GLN A 89 -2.33 11.94 -2.23
CA GLN A 89 -3.72 11.80 -2.63
C GLN A 89 -4.37 10.58 -1.97
N ILE A 90 -3.67 9.46 -1.90
CA ILE A 90 -4.18 8.23 -1.29
C ILE A 90 -4.31 8.39 0.23
N THR A 91 -3.36 9.06 0.86
CA THR A 91 -3.31 9.17 2.33
C THR A 91 -4.12 10.35 2.89
N ALA A 92 -4.59 11.26 2.04
CA ALA A 92 -5.32 12.45 2.49
C ALA A 92 -6.63 12.17 3.22
N PRO A 93 -7.49 11.21 2.78
CA PRO A 93 -8.72 10.93 3.50
C PRO A 93 -8.44 10.37 4.91
N PRO A 94 -9.26 10.72 5.91
CA PRO A 94 -9.02 10.23 7.28
C PRO A 94 -9.10 8.72 7.43
N ASP A 95 -9.82 8.04 6.54
CA ASP A 95 -9.96 6.58 6.55
C ASP A 95 -9.06 5.89 5.52
N ALA A 96 -7.98 6.54 5.10
CA ALA A 96 -7.08 6.04 4.07
C ALA A 96 -6.46 4.68 4.43
N PRO A 97 -6.16 3.85 3.42
CA PRO A 97 -5.38 2.64 3.66
C PRO A 97 -3.95 2.99 4.10
N LYS A 98 -3.28 2.03 4.70
CA LYS A 98 -1.86 2.16 5.02
C LYS A 98 -1.06 2.10 3.71
N VAL A 99 -0.21 3.10 3.47
CA VAL A 99 0.60 3.17 2.25
C VAL A 99 2.04 2.85 2.57
N ILE A 100 2.59 1.88 1.85
CA ILE A 100 3.98 1.45 1.94
C ILE A 100 4.67 1.80 0.63
N VAL A 101 5.71 2.61 0.68
CA VAL A 101 6.50 2.93 -0.51
C VAL A 101 7.58 1.88 -0.69
N LEU A 102 7.65 1.31 -1.89
CA LEU A 102 8.70 0.38 -2.27
C LEU A 102 9.70 1.06 -3.17
N THR A 103 10.98 0.73 -3.01
CA THR A 103 12.05 1.29 -3.84
C THR A 103 13.14 0.27 -4.09
N THR A 104 13.77 0.36 -5.26
CA THR A 104 14.96 -0.43 -5.60
C THR A 104 16.23 0.29 -5.15
N TYR A 105 16.23 1.63 -5.22
CA TYR A 105 17.39 2.46 -4.90
C TYR A 105 17.03 3.47 -3.81
N PRO A 106 17.12 3.07 -2.53
CA PRO A 106 16.70 3.94 -1.43
C PRO A 106 17.65 5.13 -1.25
N THR A 107 17.08 6.28 -0.93
CA THR A 107 17.83 7.48 -0.51
C THR A 107 17.15 8.08 0.71
N ASP A 108 17.94 8.77 1.54
CA ASP A 108 17.42 9.43 2.74
C ASP A 108 16.42 10.52 2.37
N TRP A 109 16.68 11.24 1.29
CA TRP A 109 15.80 12.30 0.81
C TRP A 109 14.43 11.74 0.42
N GLU A 110 14.43 10.65 -0.34
CA GLU A 110 13.19 10.03 -0.81
C GLU A 110 12.40 9.44 0.35
N GLU A 111 13.09 8.80 1.29
CA GLU A 111 12.45 8.26 2.48
C GLU A 111 11.75 9.36 3.28
N ALA A 112 12.43 10.47 3.53
CA ALA A 112 11.86 11.60 4.26
C ALA A 112 10.66 12.19 3.50
N ALA A 113 10.78 12.33 2.18
CA ALA A 113 9.71 12.86 1.34
C ALA A 113 8.48 11.94 1.34
N ALA A 114 8.70 10.63 1.26
CA ALA A 114 7.61 9.64 1.30
C ALA A 114 6.86 9.69 2.62
N LYS A 115 7.58 9.78 3.73
CA LYS A 115 6.96 9.88 5.06
C LYS A 115 6.19 11.19 5.23
N ARG A 116 6.72 12.30 4.73
CA ARG A 116 5.99 13.59 4.76
C ARG A 116 4.72 13.52 3.90
N ALA A 117 4.74 12.74 2.83
CA ALA A 117 3.57 12.56 1.97
C ALA A 117 2.49 11.67 2.62
N GLY A 118 2.82 10.98 3.70
CA GLY A 118 1.87 10.16 4.44
C GLY A 118 2.16 8.66 4.45
N ALA A 119 3.26 8.21 3.83
CA ALA A 119 3.61 6.80 3.82
C ALA A 119 3.93 6.30 5.23
N ALA A 120 3.41 5.12 5.55
CA ALA A 120 3.66 4.47 6.83
C ALA A 120 5.05 3.84 6.90
N ALA A 121 5.61 3.45 5.75
CA ALA A 121 6.95 2.88 5.67
C ALA A 121 7.54 3.07 4.28
N TYR A 122 8.85 2.94 4.21
CA TYR A 122 9.64 3.03 3.00
C TYR A 122 10.56 1.81 3.00
N VAL A 123 10.35 0.88 2.08
CA VAL A 123 10.92 -0.47 2.16
C VAL A 123 11.63 -0.84 0.85
N LEU A 124 12.71 -1.58 0.99
CA LEU A 124 13.47 -2.07 -0.15
C LEU A 124 12.70 -3.15 -0.91
N LYS A 125 12.53 -2.94 -2.21
CA LYS A 125 11.67 -3.75 -3.08
C LYS A 125 12.21 -5.16 -3.35
N ASP A 126 13.53 -5.35 -3.35
CA ASP A 126 14.15 -6.62 -3.70
C ASP A 126 14.38 -7.57 -2.53
N LEU A 127 13.79 -7.31 -1.37
CA LEU A 127 13.74 -8.27 -0.28
C LEU A 127 12.93 -9.51 -0.72
N ASP A 128 13.21 -10.67 -0.13
CA ASP A 128 12.34 -11.82 -0.40
C ASP A 128 10.93 -11.56 0.14
N ALA A 129 9.96 -12.34 -0.33
CA ALA A 129 8.56 -12.05 -0.04
C ALA A 129 8.22 -12.09 1.46
N LYS A 130 8.80 -13.03 2.20
CA LYS A 130 8.55 -13.13 3.64
C LYS A 130 9.11 -11.93 4.40
N GLU A 131 10.33 -11.54 4.06
CA GLU A 131 11.00 -10.39 4.66
C GLU A 131 10.24 -9.11 4.34
N LEU A 132 9.84 -8.94 3.08
CA LEU A 132 9.06 -7.78 2.63
C LEU A 132 7.75 -7.67 3.42
N LEU A 133 7.01 -8.78 3.51
CA LEU A 133 5.73 -8.79 4.24
C LEU A 133 5.92 -8.52 5.73
N ARG A 134 7.02 -8.98 6.32
CA ARG A 134 7.30 -8.67 7.72
C ARG A 134 7.39 -7.17 7.93
N HIS A 135 8.11 -6.46 7.05
CA HIS A 135 8.22 -5.00 7.12
C HIS A 135 6.88 -4.30 6.86
N ILE A 136 6.12 -4.79 5.89
CA ILE A 136 4.82 -4.22 5.54
C ILE A 136 3.84 -4.34 6.71
N LEU A 137 3.75 -5.51 7.31
CA LEU A 137 2.79 -5.77 8.38
C LEU A 137 3.20 -5.11 9.70
N ALA A 138 4.49 -4.89 9.92
CA ALA A 138 4.99 -4.21 11.12
C ALA A 138 4.82 -2.69 11.05
N ALA A 139 4.60 -2.11 9.87
CA ALA A 139 4.48 -0.65 9.72
C ALA A 139 3.25 -0.12 10.46
N PRO A 140 3.34 1.05 11.11
CA PRO A 140 2.20 1.63 11.82
C PRO A 140 1.07 1.97 10.85
N GLY A 141 -0.15 1.67 11.24
CA GLY A 141 -1.33 1.90 10.41
C GLY A 141 -2.13 3.11 10.79
#